data_d1fde49ec5162e824dde79dff9603e50
#
_entry.id   d1fde49ec5162e824dde79dff9603e50
#
_cell.length_a   1.000
_cell.length_b   1.000
_cell.length_c   1.000
_cell.angle_alpha   90.00
_cell.angle_beta   90.00
_cell.angle_gamma   90.00
#
_symmetry.space_group_name_H-M   'P 1'
#
loop_
_entity.id
_entity.type
_entity.pdbx_description
1 polymer ?
#
loop_
_entity_poly.entity_id
_entity_poly.type
_entity_poly.pdbx_seq_one_letter_code
_entity_poly.pdbx_strand_id
1 'polypeptide(L)'
;LYVKEIEQGIEGTGIKAGIIKVASDRGGVTQPQEVVLRAAAQAHLATGIPISTHTWSPDKVGDRQVSILEEEGVDLNRVYIGHSNDDTDMDYLLGLLRKGVWLGLDRYPGGRVPGTPKWEERTDLVKGLIDAGYVDRIMLSHDYSVPKARHGAEVQEERRRANPDGFNFIKRSVLPRLKELGVTDQ
;
A
#
# COMPACT_ATOMS: atom_id res chain seq x y z
N LEU A 1 -20.18 -11.26 -3.89
CA LEU A 1 -19.67 -11.26 -2.53
C LEU A 1 -19.40 -9.82 -2.05
N TYR A 2 -18.53 -9.03 -2.70
CA TYR A 2 -18.15 -7.67 -2.28
C TYR A 2 -19.34 -6.77 -1.98
N VAL A 3 -20.25 -6.58 -2.95
CA VAL A 3 -21.44 -5.71 -2.78
C VAL A 3 -22.30 -6.14 -1.59
N LYS A 4 -22.50 -7.45 -1.39
CA LYS A 4 -23.25 -7.97 -0.26
C LYS A 4 -22.63 -7.58 1.08
N GLU A 5 -21.32 -7.74 1.25
CA GLU A 5 -20.61 -7.40 2.50
C GLU A 5 -20.55 -5.90 2.76
N ILE A 6 -20.55 -5.08 1.70
CA ILE A 6 -20.60 -3.63 1.78
C ILE A 6 -22.01 -3.15 2.18
N GLU A 7 -23.06 -3.69 1.60
CA GLU A 7 -24.42 -3.20 1.80
C GLU A 7 -25.15 -3.86 2.97
N GLN A 8 -24.96 -5.17 3.16
CA GLN A 8 -25.72 -5.99 4.10
C GLN A 8 -24.90 -6.41 5.33
N GLY A 9 -23.59 -6.28 5.28
CA GLY A 9 -22.67 -6.69 6.33
C GLY A 9 -22.08 -8.09 6.13
N ILE A 10 -20.95 -8.30 6.80
CA ILE A 10 -20.13 -9.52 6.71
C ILE A 10 -20.81 -10.64 7.52
N GLU A 11 -21.11 -11.76 6.87
CA GLU A 11 -21.61 -12.99 7.50
C GLU A 11 -22.78 -12.78 8.49
N GLY A 12 -23.66 -11.85 8.20
CA GLY A 12 -24.84 -11.58 9.04
C GLY A 12 -24.57 -10.80 10.32
N THR A 13 -23.35 -10.30 10.52
CA THR A 13 -22.97 -9.49 11.70
C THR A 13 -23.54 -8.07 11.69
N GLY A 14 -24.02 -7.59 10.54
CA GLY A 14 -24.40 -6.19 10.32
C GLY A 14 -23.20 -5.23 10.18
N ILE A 15 -21.97 -5.68 10.38
CA ILE A 15 -20.74 -4.89 10.20
C ILE A 15 -20.40 -4.83 8.71
N LYS A 16 -20.44 -3.64 8.15
CA LYS A 16 -20.23 -3.41 6.71
C LYS A 16 -18.75 -3.23 6.38
N ALA A 17 -18.31 -3.77 5.23
CA ALA A 17 -16.99 -3.53 4.72
C ALA A 17 -16.84 -2.07 4.24
N GLY A 18 -15.76 -1.39 4.63
CA GLY A 18 -15.46 0.01 4.27
C GLY A 18 -14.39 0.15 3.19
N ILE A 19 -13.80 -0.97 2.73
CA ILE A 19 -12.75 -0.99 1.72
C ILE A 19 -12.76 -2.33 0.98
N ILE A 20 -12.46 -2.32 -0.31
CA ILE A 20 -12.26 -3.53 -1.11
C ILE A 20 -10.76 -3.81 -1.17
N LYS A 21 -10.32 -5.02 -0.75
CA LYS A 21 -8.91 -5.43 -0.82
C LYS A 21 -8.69 -6.46 -1.91
N VAL A 22 -7.75 -6.18 -2.81
CA VAL A 22 -7.27 -7.07 -3.86
C VAL A 22 -5.76 -7.26 -3.78
N ALA A 23 -5.21 -8.26 -4.46
CA ALA A 23 -3.79 -8.55 -4.40
C ALA A 23 -3.26 -9.07 -5.72
N SER A 24 -2.06 -8.59 -6.10
CA SER A 24 -1.20 -9.19 -7.12
C SER A 24 0.24 -9.10 -6.62
N ASP A 25 1.01 -10.16 -6.84
CA ASP A 25 2.35 -10.31 -6.29
C ASP A 25 3.39 -10.49 -7.41
N ARG A 26 4.57 -11.02 -7.08
CA ARG A 26 5.68 -11.26 -8.02
C ARG A 26 5.20 -11.92 -9.31
N GLY A 27 5.82 -11.53 -10.43
CA GLY A 27 5.50 -12.06 -11.75
C GLY A 27 4.28 -11.41 -12.42
N GLY A 28 3.70 -10.36 -11.81
CA GLY A 28 2.65 -9.56 -12.43
C GLY A 28 1.23 -9.98 -12.06
N VAL A 29 0.26 -9.53 -12.84
CA VAL A 29 -1.17 -9.85 -12.66
C VAL A 29 -1.50 -11.10 -13.47
N THR A 30 -1.81 -12.20 -12.79
CA THR A 30 -2.26 -13.43 -13.44
C THR A 30 -3.72 -13.33 -13.90
N GLN A 31 -4.14 -14.22 -14.82
CA GLN A 31 -5.53 -14.23 -15.30
C GLN A 31 -6.58 -14.35 -14.17
N PRO A 32 -6.45 -15.22 -13.15
CA PRO A 32 -7.38 -15.24 -12.02
C PRO A 32 -7.38 -13.94 -11.22
N GLN A 33 -6.22 -13.30 -11.03
CA GLN A 33 -6.14 -12.01 -10.34
C GLN A 33 -6.77 -10.88 -11.14
N GLU A 34 -6.67 -10.89 -12.47
CA GLU A 34 -7.38 -9.95 -13.33
C GLU A 34 -8.90 -10.06 -13.17
N VAL A 35 -9.45 -11.29 -13.12
CA VAL A 35 -10.87 -11.50 -12.84
C VAL A 35 -11.29 -10.88 -11.51
N VAL A 36 -10.45 -11.03 -10.46
CA VAL A 36 -10.71 -10.45 -9.14
C VAL A 36 -10.63 -8.92 -9.18
N LEU A 37 -9.65 -8.35 -9.89
CA LEU A 37 -9.53 -6.89 -10.07
C LEU A 37 -10.75 -6.30 -10.78
N ARG A 38 -11.22 -6.94 -11.87
CA ARG A 38 -12.42 -6.51 -12.60
C ARG A 38 -13.68 -6.64 -11.73
N ALA A 39 -13.79 -7.70 -10.94
CA ALA A 39 -14.90 -7.85 -9.99
C ALA A 39 -14.87 -6.77 -8.89
N ALA A 40 -13.69 -6.40 -8.41
CA ALA A 40 -13.52 -5.29 -7.46
C ALA A 40 -13.90 -3.94 -8.08
N ALA A 41 -13.54 -3.71 -9.34
CA ALA A 41 -13.93 -2.52 -10.09
C ALA A 41 -15.47 -2.41 -10.20
N GLN A 42 -16.15 -3.48 -10.56
CA GLN A 42 -17.62 -3.50 -10.63
C GLN A 42 -18.27 -3.25 -9.26
N ALA A 43 -17.69 -3.80 -8.19
CA ALA A 43 -18.18 -3.52 -6.84
C ALA A 43 -17.95 -2.06 -6.42
N HIS A 44 -16.81 -1.47 -6.80
CA HIS A 44 -16.54 -0.04 -6.60
C HIS A 44 -17.57 0.84 -7.33
N LEU A 45 -17.81 0.56 -8.62
CA LEU A 45 -18.79 1.32 -9.42
C LEU A 45 -20.20 1.25 -8.85
N ALA A 46 -20.59 0.10 -8.29
CA ALA A 46 -21.89 -0.08 -7.66
C ALA A 46 -22.05 0.58 -6.30
N THR A 47 -20.96 0.75 -5.52
CA THR A 47 -21.03 1.12 -4.09
C THR A 47 -20.25 2.38 -3.73
N GLY A 48 -19.33 2.84 -4.58
CA GLY A 48 -18.40 3.95 -4.30
C GLY A 48 -17.31 3.63 -3.28
N ILE A 49 -17.22 2.39 -2.76
CA ILE A 49 -16.21 2.00 -1.76
C ILE A 49 -14.81 1.95 -2.38
N PRO A 50 -13.77 2.54 -1.73
CA PRO A 50 -12.43 2.58 -2.29
C PRO A 50 -11.78 1.20 -2.41
N ILE A 51 -10.82 1.09 -3.35
CA ILE A 51 -10.04 -0.13 -3.60
C ILE A 51 -8.62 0.05 -3.04
N SER A 52 -8.16 -0.91 -2.24
CA SER A 52 -6.77 -1.05 -1.79
C SER A 52 -6.14 -2.28 -2.42
N THR A 53 -4.94 -2.14 -2.97
CA THR A 53 -4.21 -3.27 -3.54
C THR A 53 -3.08 -3.73 -2.62
N HIS A 54 -2.71 -5.00 -2.72
CA HIS A 54 -1.37 -5.48 -2.46
C HIS A 54 -0.63 -5.50 -3.80
N THR A 55 0.59 -5.00 -3.84
CA THR A 55 1.34 -4.83 -5.08
C THR A 55 2.80 -5.24 -4.86
N TRP A 56 3.40 -5.93 -5.81
CA TRP A 56 4.84 -6.14 -5.83
C TRP A 56 5.50 -5.06 -6.69
N SER A 57 5.91 -3.98 -6.03
CA SER A 57 6.43 -2.77 -6.69
C SER A 57 7.71 -3.00 -7.51
N PRO A 58 8.67 -3.86 -7.09
CA PRO A 58 9.87 -4.11 -7.89
C PRO A 58 9.61 -4.66 -9.31
N ASP A 59 8.50 -5.36 -9.52
CA ASP A 59 8.08 -5.84 -10.85
C ASP A 59 7.10 -4.89 -11.54
N LYS A 60 6.90 -3.66 -11.02
CA LYS A 60 5.98 -2.64 -11.56
C LYS A 60 4.52 -3.13 -11.70
N VAL A 61 4.12 -4.07 -10.85
CA VAL A 61 2.79 -4.71 -10.91
C VAL A 61 1.64 -3.70 -10.79
N GLY A 62 1.89 -2.57 -10.13
CA GLY A 62 0.92 -1.47 -10.00
C GLY A 62 0.45 -0.90 -11.34
N ASP A 63 1.30 -0.84 -12.36
CA ASP A 63 0.92 -0.34 -13.69
C ASP A 63 -0.22 -1.18 -14.29
N ARG A 64 -0.10 -2.51 -14.22
CA ARG A 64 -1.15 -3.39 -14.76
C ARG A 64 -2.42 -3.37 -13.90
N GLN A 65 -2.28 -3.30 -12.56
CA GLN A 65 -3.44 -3.15 -11.68
C GLN A 65 -4.21 -1.88 -12.01
N VAL A 66 -3.51 -0.73 -12.12
CA VAL A 66 -4.14 0.56 -12.44
C VAL A 66 -4.76 0.54 -13.82
N SER A 67 -4.08 -0.03 -14.83
CA SER A 67 -4.65 -0.14 -16.19
C SER A 67 -5.96 -0.92 -16.22
N ILE A 68 -6.04 -2.05 -15.51
CA ILE A 68 -7.27 -2.85 -15.43
C ILE A 68 -8.40 -2.05 -14.77
N LEU A 69 -8.12 -1.35 -13.67
CA LEU A 69 -9.12 -0.55 -12.98
C LEU A 69 -9.58 0.64 -13.83
N GLU A 70 -8.67 1.28 -14.56
CA GLU A 70 -8.95 2.37 -15.50
C GLU A 70 -9.81 1.88 -16.68
N GLU A 71 -9.48 0.72 -17.26
CA GLU A 71 -10.28 0.05 -18.32
C GLU A 71 -11.74 -0.19 -17.88
N GLU A 72 -11.97 -0.51 -16.61
CA GLU A 72 -13.30 -0.73 -16.03
C GLU A 72 -14.02 0.58 -15.64
N GLY A 73 -13.37 1.75 -15.75
CA GLY A 73 -13.96 3.05 -15.42
C GLY A 73 -13.95 3.43 -13.93
N VAL A 74 -13.05 2.82 -13.14
CA VAL A 74 -12.89 3.17 -11.71
C VAL A 74 -12.36 4.59 -11.56
N ASP A 75 -12.91 5.35 -10.60
CA ASP A 75 -12.31 6.61 -10.17
C ASP A 75 -10.97 6.33 -9.47
N LEU A 76 -9.87 6.59 -10.16
CA LEU A 76 -8.52 6.32 -9.66
C LEU A 76 -8.16 7.14 -8.41
N ASN A 77 -8.86 8.24 -8.12
CA ASN A 77 -8.75 8.95 -6.85
C ASN A 77 -9.22 8.13 -5.63
N ARG A 78 -9.91 7.02 -5.87
CA ARG A 78 -10.40 6.06 -4.88
C ARG A 78 -9.58 4.78 -4.84
N VAL A 79 -8.40 4.76 -5.49
CA VAL A 79 -7.51 3.60 -5.56
C VAL A 79 -6.22 3.85 -4.79
N TYR A 80 -5.87 2.92 -3.91
CA TYR A 80 -4.64 2.91 -3.13
C TYR A 80 -3.74 1.76 -3.58
N ILE A 81 -2.54 2.08 -4.05
CA ILE A 81 -1.53 1.12 -4.47
C ILE A 81 -0.60 0.83 -3.30
N GLY A 82 -0.84 -0.29 -2.61
CA GLY A 82 -0.09 -0.68 -1.42
C GLY A 82 1.32 -1.17 -1.74
N HIS A 83 2.22 -1.05 -0.77
CA HIS A 83 3.61 -1.50 -0.81
C HIS A 83 4.47 -0.81 -1.87
N SER A 84 4.08 0.41 -2.26
CA SER A 84 4.76 1.17 -3.31
C SER A 84 6.21 1.50 -2.96
N ASN A 85 6.56 1.61 -1.67
CA ASN A 85 7.92 1.87 -1.22
C ASN A 85 8.84 0.62 -1.13
N ASP A 86 8.41 -0.52 -1.67
CA ASP A 86 9.31 -1.65 -1.95
C ASP A 86 10.18 -1.41 -3.20
N ASP A 87 9.96 -0.30 -3.90
CA ASP A 87 10.76 0.21 -5.00
C ASP A 87 11.03 1.71 -4.79
N THR A 88 12.15 2.21 -5.29
CA THR A 88 12.53 3.63 -5.25
C THR A 88 12.61 4.28 -6.63
N ASP A 89 12.10 3.61 -7.67
CA ASP A 89 12.01 4.17 -9.02
C ASP A 89 10.98 5.31 -9.06
N MET A 90 11.51 6.54 -9.04
CA MET A 90 10.71 7.76 -9.05
C MET A 90 9.83 7.89 -10.29
N ASP A 91 10.33 7.51 -11.47
CA ASP A 91 9.57 7.65 -12.72
C ASP A 91 8.34 6.75 -12.73
N TYR A 92 8.48 5.52 -12.25
CA TYR A 92 7.38 4.59 -12.05
C TYR A 92 6.33 5.14 -11.08
N LEU A 93 6.76 5.56 -9.90
CA LEU A 93 5.84 6.02 -8.85
C LEU A 93 5.14 7.34 -9.23
N LEU A 94 5.86 8.26 -9.87
CA LEU A 94 5.26 9.47 -10.43
C LEU A 94 4.30 9.15 -11.58
N GLY A 95 4.58 8.11 -12.37
CA GLY A 95 3.67 7.59 -13.40
C GLY A 95 2.32 7.18 -12.82
N LEU A 96 2.32 6.42 -11.72
CA LEU A 96 1.12 6.02 -10.98
C LEU A 96 0.38 7.25 -10.41
N LEU A 97 1.10 8.16 -9.75
CA LEU A 97 0.52 9.36 -9.15
C LEU A 97 -0.14 10.28 -10.18
N ARG A 98 0.45 10.43 -11.38
CA ARG A 98 -0.15 11.23 -12.48
C ARG A 98 -1.47 10.65 -12.97
N LYS A 99 -1.72 9.35 -12.78
CA LYS A 99 -3.03 8.72 -13.03
C LYS A 99 -4.07 9.03 -11.94
N GLY A 100 -3.66 9.59 -10.80
CA GLY A 100 -4.55 10.02 -9.74
C GLY A 100 -4.69 9.06 -8.56
N VAL A 101 -3.98 7.94 -8.55
CA VAL A 101 -4.01 6.99 -7.43
C VAL A 101 -3.29 7.52 -6.19
N TRP A 102 -3.52 6.86 -5.05
CA TRP A 102 -2.76 7.04 -3.81
C TRP A 102 -1.66 6.00 -3.72
N LEU A 103 -0.48 6.39 -3.24
CA LEU A 103 0.60 5.44 -2.97
C LEU A 103 0.68 5.08 -1.49
N GLY A 104 0.68 3.79 -1.22
CA GLY A 104 0.98 3.20 0.07
C GLY A 104 2.47 3.02 0.27
N LEU A 105 3.11 3.97 0.97
CA LEU A 105 4.49 3.86 1.40
C LEU A 105 4.51 3.17 2.77
N ASP A 106 3.99 1.94 2.79
CA ASP A 106 3.44 1.29 3.97
C ASP A 106 4.29 0.11 4.48
N ARG A 107 5.54 -0.02 4.04
CA ARG A 107 6.44 -1.10 4.49
C ARG A 107 7.67 -0.60 5.25
N TYR A 108 7.44 0.28 6.24
CA TYR A 108 8.49 0.66 7.18
C TYR A 108 8.67 -0.38 8.32
N PRO A 109 9.90 -0.64 8.79
CA PRO A 109 11.17 -0.04 8.36
C PRO A 109 11.75 -0.60 7.06
N GLY A 110 11.15 -1.60 6.41
CA GLY A 110 11.70 -2.30 5.26
C GLY A 110 12.69 -3.39 5.64
N GLY A 111 13.49 -3.84 4.67
CA GLY A 111 14.57 -4.81 4.90
C GLY A 111 14.15 -6.26 5.19
N ARG A 112 12.84 -6.55 5.27
CA ARG A 112 12.31 -7.91 5.51
C ARG A 112 12.40 -8.81 4.28
N VAL A 113 12.39 -8.21 3.10
CA VAL A 113 12.51 -8.91 1.83
C VAL A 113 13.86 -8.55 1.23
N PRO A 114 14.75 -9.55 0.94
CA PRO A 114 16.02 -9.28 0.31
C PRO A 114 15.85 -8.49 -1.00
N GLY A 115 16.71 -7.49 -1.21
CA GLY A 115 16.68 -6.64 -2.40
C GLY A 115 15.68 -5.49 -2.36
N THR A 116 14.86 -5.36 -1.30
CA THR A 116 14.01 -4.18 -1.12
C THR A 116 14.74 -3.07 -0.36
N PRO A 117 14.36 -1.79 -0.60
CA PRO A 117 15.03 -0.64 0.01
C PRO A 117 15.00 -0.66 1.55
N LYS A 118 16.03 -0.10 2.17
CA LYS A 118 16.07 0.18 3.61
C LYS A 118 15.22 1.40 3.94
N TRP A 119 15.01 1.65 5.23
CA TRP A 119 14.13 2.74 5.66
C TRP A 119 14.65 4.13 5.25
N GLU A 120 15.98 4.32 5.18
CA GLU A 120 16.60 5.57 4.74
C GLU A 120 16.25 5.86 3.28
N GLU A 121 16.46 4.87 2.38
CA GLU A 121 16.16 4.98 0.96
C GLU A 121 14.65 5.20 0.72
N ARG A 122 13.80 4.53 1.51
CA ARG A 122 12.34 4.76 1.51
C ARG A 122 11.98 6.18 1.93
N THR A 123 12.74 6.75 2.89
CA THR A 123 12.50 8.10 3.40
C THR A 123 12.98 9.15 2.40
N ASP A 124 14.10 8.92 1.73
CA ASP A 124 14.58 9.78 0.64
C ASP A 124 13.60 9.76 -0.54
N LEU A 125 12.99 8.60 -0.85
CA LEU A 125 11.88 8.50 -1.80
C LEU A 125 10.68 9.36 -1.38
N VAL A 126 10.23 9.27 -0.12
CA VAL A 126 9.14 10.11 0.41
C VAL A 126 9.46 11.59 0.19
N LYS A 127 10.68 12.01 0.52
CA LYS A 127 11.12 13.40 0.29
C LYS A 127 11.00 13.79 -1.18
N GLY A 128 11.47 12.94 -2.09
CA GLY A 128 11.36 13.19 -3.54
C GLY A 128 9.93 13.34 -4.02
N LEU A 129 9.00 12.52 -3.52
CA LEU A 129 7.57 12.61 -3.87
C LEU A 129 6.92 13.88 -3.31
N ILE A 130 7.32 14.31 -2.10
CA ILE A 130 6.88 15.59 -1.51
C ILE A 130 7.39 16.76 -2.37
N ASP A 131 8.67 16.76 -2.76
CA ASP A 131 9.26 17.80 -3.61
C ASP A 131 8.61 17.88 -4.99
N ALA A 132 8.13 16.74 -5.49
CA ALA A 132 7.34 16.68 -6.73
C ALA A 132 5.88 17.14 -6.56
N GLY A 133 5.46 17.55 -5.34
CA GLY A 133 4.12 18.11 -5.07
C GLY A 133 3.04 17.07 -4.73
N TYR A 134 3.41 15.84 -4.36
CA TYR A 134 2.45 14.75 -4.12
C TYR A 134 2.24 14.43 -2.62
N VAL A 135 2.49 15.38 -1.71
CA VAL A 135 2.30 15.18 -0.26
C VAL A 135 0.89 14.68 0.08
N ASP A 136 -0.14 15.15 -0.63
CA ASP A 136 -1.55 14.77 -0.40
C ASP A 136 -1.96 13.45 -1.08
N ARG A 137 -1.03 12.73 -1.66
CA ARG A 137 -1.29 11.48 -2.40
C ARG A 137 -0.46 10.30 -1.92
N ILE A 138 0.21 10.45 -0.79
CA ILE A 138 1.05 9.40 -0.19
C ILE A 138 0.61 9.11 1.24
N MET A 139 0.68 7.86 1.64
CA MET A 139 0.35 7.40 2.98
C MET A 139 1.49 6.57 3.56
N LEU A 140 1.98 6.95 4.74
CA LEU A 140 3.04 6.21 5.43
C LEU A 140 2.44 5.19 6.40
N SER A 141 2.95 3.97 6.39
CA SER A 141 2.56 2.93 7.34
C SER A 141 3.66 1.87 7.50
N HIS A 142 3.39 0.79 8.22
CA HIS A 142 4.40 -0.19 8.62
C HIS A 142 4.18 -1.59 8.04
N ASP A 143 2.99 -1.92 7.52
CA ASP A 143 2.58 -3.31 7.24
C ASP A 143 2.99 -4.25 8.39
N TYR A 144 2.86 -3.72 9.63
CA TYR A 144 3.33 -4.37 10.84
C TYR A 144 2.19 -5.10 11.52
N SER A 145 2.44 -6.34 11.89
CA SER A 145 1.53 -7.09 12.74
C SER A 145 2.22 -7.42 14.07
N VAL A 146 1.52 -7.18 15.17
CA VAL A 146 1.98 -7.66 16.48
C VAL A 146 2.18 -9.17 16.42
N PRO A 147 3.31 -9.69 16.91
CA PRO A 147 3.54 -11.14 16.95
C PRO A 147 2.36 -11.85 17.65
N LYS A 148 1.77 -12.81 16.94
CA LYS A 148 0.63 -13.59 17.47
C LYS A 148 1.15 -14.80 18.23
N ALA A 149 0.42 -15.27 19.24
CA ALA A 149 0.76 -16.46 20.03
C ALA A 149 1.01 -17.73 19.18
N ARG A 150 0.36 -17.81 18.01
CA ARG A 150 0.58 -18.90 17.04
C ARG A 150 1.95 -18.90 16.37
N HIS A 151 2.70 -17.81 16.43
CA HIS A 151 4.06 -17.74 15.94
C HIS A 151 5.00 -18.25 17.03
N GLY A 152 5.93 -19.14 16.71
CA GLY A 152 6.96 -19.60 17.64
C GLY A 152 7.75 -18.44 18.25
N ALA A 153 8.35 -18.65 19.42
CA ALA A 153 9.10 -17.62 20.14
C ALA A 153 10.23 -17.00 19.29
N GLU A 154 10.90 -17.81 18.48
CA GLU A 154 11.99 -17.38 17.57
C GLU A 154 11.50 -16.37 16.55
N VAL A 155 10.38 -16.64 15.86
CA VAL A 155 9.78 -15.74 14.86
C VAL A 155 9.30 -14.44 15.53
N GLN A 156 8.79 -14.53 16.75
CA GLN A 156 8.39 -13.35 17.50
C GLN A 156 9.59 -12.46 17.85
N GLU A 157 10.69 -13.09 18.26
CA GLU A 157 11.91 -12.37 18.62
C GLU A 157 12.59 -11.76 17.39
N GLU A 158 12.66 -12.49 16.27
CA GLU A 158 13.16 -11.97 14.99
C GLU A 158 12.38 -10.72 14.54
N ARG A 159 11.05 -10.76 14.61
CA ARG A 159 10.21 -9.60 14.27
C ARG A 159 10.43 -8.41 15.20
N ARG A 160 10.62 -8.65 16.50
CA ARG A 160 10.96 -7.59 17.46
C ARG A 160 12.31 -6.95 17.16
N ARG A 161 13.32 -7.77 16.80
CA ARG A 161 14.65 -7.26 16.40
C ARG A 161 14.61 -6.48 15.10
N ALA A 162 13.84 -6.95 14.12
CA ALA A 162 13.70 -6.30 12.83
C ALA A 162 12.98 -4.94 12.92
N ASN A 163 12.08 -4.78 13.90
CA ASN A 163 11.39 -3.51 14.16
C ASN A 163 11.11 -3.35 15.66
N PRO A 164 12.11 -2.93 16.46
CA PRO A 164 11.94 -2.76 17.91
C PRO A 164 10.95 -1.66 18.27
N ASP A 165 10.77 -0.66 17.40
CA ASP A 165 9.84 0.45 17.60
C ASP A 165 8.39 0.12 17.19
N GLY A 166 8.15 -0.99 16.49
CA GLY A 166 6.82 -1.42 16.07
C GLY A 166 6.07 -0.31 15.32
N PHE A 167 4.89 0.05 15.77
CA PHE A 167 4.07 1.13 15.19
C PHE A 167 4.61 2.55 15.45
N ASN A 168 5.63 2.71 16.29
CA ASN A 168 6.26 4.01 16.54
C ASN A 168 7.41 4.33 15.60
N PHE A 169 7.84 3.41 14.74
CA PHE A 169 9.02 3.59 13.90
C PHE A 169 8.95 4.86 13.03
N ILE A 170 7.82 5.10 12.36
CA ILE A 170 7.65 6.30 11.53
C ILE A 170 7.83 7.56 12.38
N LYS A 171 7.16 7.61 13.55
CA LYS A 171 7.24 8.77 14.45
C LYS A 171 8.66 9.01 14.98
N ARG A 172 9.41 7.93 15.28
CA ARG A 172 10.72 8.02 15.94
C ARG A 172 11.89 8.17 14.97
N SER A 173 11.74 7.70 13.74
CA SER A 173 12.84 7.66 12.77
C SER A 173 12.49 8.41 11.48
N VAL A 174 11.36 8.11 10.84
CA VAL A 174 11.04 8.65 9.51
C VAL A 174 10.71 10.14 9.56
N LEU A 175 9.81 10.55 10.47
CA LEU A 175 9.43 11.98 10.58
C LEU A 175 10.61 12.88 10.98
N PRO A 176 11.47 12.51 11.97
CA PRO A 176 12.67 13.29 12.25
C PRO A 176 13.59 13.40 11.02
N ARG A 177 13.82 12.30 10.31
CA ARG A 177 14.64 12.31 9.10
C ARG A 177 14.06 13.21 8.00
N LEU A 178 12.74 13.19 7.78
CA LEU A 178 12.11 14.11 6.82
C LEU A 178 12.32 15.59 7.20
N LYS A 179 12.26 15.91 8.50
CA LYS A 179 12.56 17.26 8.99
C LYS A 179 14.03 17.67 8.74
N GLU A 180 14.98 16.77 8.97
CA GLU A 180 16.40 16.98 8.62
C GLU A 180 16.57 17.23 7.12
N LEU A 181 15.76 16.58 6.27
CA LEU A 181 15.72 16.79 4.83
C LEU A 181 14.94 18.04 4.40
N GLY A 182 14.46 18.85 5.35
CA GLY A 182 13.79 20.12 5.08
C GLY A 182 12.27 20.05 4.88
N VAL A 183 11.63 18.92 5.20
CA VAL A 183 10.14 18.85 5.21
C VAL A 183 9.61 19.56 6.45
N THR A 184 8.62 20.44 6.26
CA THR A 184 8.00 21.24 7.33
C THR A 184 6.73 20.56 7.88
N ASP A 185 6.28 21.02 9.06
CA ASP A 185 5.03 20.58 9.72
C ASP A 185 3.79 21.34 9.15
N GLN A 186 3.63 21.43 7.85
CA GLN A 186 2.46 22.08 7.24
C GLN A 186 1.36 21.08 6.94
#